data_786616e2670177d356a2691fab0fcbe0
#
_entry.id   786616e2670177d356a2691fab0fcbe0
#
_cell.length_a   1.000
_cell.length_b   1.000
_cell.length_c   1.000
_cell.angle_alpha   90.00
_cell.angle_beta   90.00
_cell.angle_gamma   90.00
#
_symmetry.space_group_name_H-M   'P 1'
#
loop_
_entity.id
_entity.type
_entity.pdbx_description
1 polymer ?
#
loop_
_entity_poly.entity_id
_entity_poly.type
_entity_poly.pdbx_seq_one_letter_code
_entity_poly.pdbx_strand_id
1 'polypeptide(L)'
;MSMTDPVADMLTRIRNGITSHHDRVELPASKLKVEIARILKEEGYIANYKATEEEGRKILRLYLKYGANNAPAISCINRVSRPGCRVYVGRNEIQRVLGGLGINILTTPKGVMTGRQARKEGVGGEVLCEIY
;
A
#
# COMPACT_ATOMS: atom_id res chain seq x y z
N MET A 1 18.74 9.43 16.49
CA MET A 1 18.55 9.05 15.09
C MET A 1 17.15 8.51 14.90
N SER A 2 16.42 9.04 13.96
CA SER A 2 15.08 8.55 13.68
C SER A 2 15.15 7.25 12.89
N MET A 3 14.23 6.35 13.20
CA MET A 3 14.07 5.13 12.40
C MET A 3 13.41 5.50 11.07
N THR A 4 13.91 4.91 9.99
CA THR A 4 13.34 5.11 8.68
C THR A 4 12.25 4.08 8.44
N ASP A 5 11.13 4.51 7.88
CA ASP A 5 10.04 3.64 7.46
C ASP A 5 9.62 4.02 6.05
N PRO A 6 10.26 3.40 5.03
CA PRO A 6 9.94 3.73 3.64
C PRO A 6 8.49 3.46 3.26
N VAL A 7 7.87 2.45 3.87
CA VAL A 7 6.45 2.16 3.61
C VAL A 7 5.58 3.28 4.17
N ALA A 8 5.83 3.73 5.40
CA ALA A 8 5.08 4.85 5.99
C ALA A 8 5.26 6.13 5.15
N ASP A 9 6.47 6.38 4.65
CA ASP A 9 6.72 7.53 3.77
C ASP A 9 5.88 7.44 2.50
N MET A 10 5.82 6.27 1.88
CA MET A 10 4.98 6.02 0.70
C MET A 10 3.51 6.32 0.99
N LEU A 11 2.98 5.78 2.10
CA LEU A 11 1.58 5.97 2.48
C LEU A 11 1.29 7.45 2.77
N THR A 12 2.22 8.14 3.40
CA THR A 12 2.09 9.58 3.69
C THR A 12 2.07 10.40 2.41
N ARG A 13 2.92 10.08 1.43
CA ARG A 13 2.94 10.77 0.14
C ARG A 13 1.63 10.57 -0.61
N ILE A 14 1.07 9.37 -0.58
CA ILE A 14 -0.25 9.08 -1.19
C ILE A 14 -1.33 9.90 -0.48
N ARG A 15 -1.34 9.89 0.84
CA ARG A 15 -2.33 10.62 1.65
C ARG A 15 -2.28 12.12 1.36
N ASN A 16 -1.08 12.69 1.36
CA ASN A 16 -0.91 14.12 1.09
C ASN A 16 -1.29 14.47 -0.35
N GLY A 17 -0.96 13.61 -1.31
CA GLY A 17 -1.34 13.79 -2.71
C GLY A 17 -2.85 13.81 -2.88
N ILE A 18 -3.55 12.92 -2.21
CA ILE A 18 -5.02 12.86 -2.23
C ILE A 18 -5.62 14.11 -1.62
N THR A 19 -5.12 14.53 -0.46
CA THR A 19 -5.61 15.73 0.23
C THR A 19 -5.47 16.97 -0.64
N SER A 20 -4.39 17.06 -1.41
CA SER A 20 -4.13 18.19 -2.33
C SER A 20 -4.70 17.97 -3.73
N HIS A 21 -5.44 16.88 -3.95
CA HIS A 21 -6.01 16.51 -5.26
C HIS A 21 -4.98 16.48 -6.39
N HIS A 22 -3.78 15.98 -6.09
CA HIS A 22 -2.76 15.78 -7.11
C HIS A 22 -3.14 14.62 -8.03
N ASP A 23 -2.77 14.72 -9.31
CA ASP A 23 -2.98 13.65 -10.27
C ASP A 23 -2.03 12.48 -10.02
N ARG A 24 -0.84 12.76 -9.52
CA ARG A 24 0.20 11.75 -9.31
C ARG A 24 1.12 12.13 -8.16
N VAL A 25 1.78 11.14 -7.63
CA VAL A 25 2.86 11.32 -6.65
C VAL A 25 4.08 10.52 -7.11
N GLU A 26 5.26 10.99 -6.76
CA GLU A 26 6.51 10.32 -7.08
C GLU A 26 7.29 10.04 -5.81
N LEU A 27 7.98 8.91 -5.79
CA LEU A 27 8.77 8.48 -4.64
C LEU A 27 9.91 7.57 -5.09
N PRO A 28 10.96 7.42 -4.27
CA PRO A 28 12.00 6.45 -4.58
C PRO A 28 11.43 5.05 -4.66
N ALA A 29 11.79 4.30 -5.70
CA ALA A 29 11.27 2.95 -5.91
C ALA A 29 12.04 1.92 -5.09
N SER A 30 11.34 0.84 -4.73
CA SER A 30 11.92 -0.38 -4.19
C SER A 30 11.02 -1.53 -4.59
N LYS A 31 11.51 -2.76 -4.49
CA LYS A 31 10.69 -3.94 -4.82
C LYS A 31 9.42 -3.98 -4.01
N LEU A 32 9.53 -3.72 -2.70
CA LEU A 32 8.37 -3.74 -1.80
C LEU A 32 7.35 -2.67 -2.19
N LYS A 33 7.79 -1.45 -2.46
CA LYS A 33 6.90 -0.35 -2.84
C LYS A 33 6.20 -0.61 -4.17
N VAL A 34 6.91 -1.19 -5.15
CA VAL A 34 6.33 -1.57 -6.44
C VAL A 34 5.25 -2.63 -6.24
N GLU A 35 5.49 -3.62 -5.37
CA GLU A 35 4.49 -4.63 -5.06
C GLU A 35 3.25 -4.05 -4.39
N ILE A 36 3.44 -3.10 -3.48
CA ILE A 36 2.30 -2.39 -2.85
C ILE A 36 1.52 -1.62 -3.92
N ALA A 37 2.21 -0.93 -4.82
CA ALA A 37 1.56 -0.18 -5.91
C ALA A 37 0.77 -1.12 -6.83
N ARG A 38 1.32 -2.28 -7.15
CA ARG A 38 0.63 -3.28 -7.96
C ARG A 38 -0.71 -3.68 -7.32
N ILE A 39 -0.68 -3.96 -6.03
CA ILE A 39 -1.90 -4.34 -5.30
C ILE A 39 -2.90 -3.19 -5.27
N LEU A 40 -2.46 -1.96 -5.01
CA LEU A 40 -3.35 -0.80 -5.01
C LEU A 40 -4.03 -0.62 -6.36
N LYS A 41 -3.31 -0.86 -7.45
CA LYS A 41 -3.89 -0.78 -8.79
C LYS A 41 -4.89 -1.91 -9.03
N GLU A 42 -4.51 -3.15 -8.72
CA GLU A 42 -5.39 -4.32 -8.91
C GLU A 42 -6.68 -4.20 -8.11
N GLU A 43 -6.63 -3.61 -6.92
CA GLU A 43 -7.80 -3.45 -6.06
C GLU A 43 -8.58 -2.17 -6.37
N GLY A 44 -8.12 -1.39 -7.35
CA GLY A 44 -8.86 -0.22 -7.81
C GLY A 44 -8.68 1.04 -6.98
N TYR A 45 -7.66 1.11 -6.14
CA TYR A 45 -7.40 2.28 -5.30
C TYR A 45 -6.57 3.35 -5.99
N ILE A 46 -5.75 2.97 -6.96
CA ILE A 46 -5.03 3.93 -7.82
C ILE A 46 -5.31 3.61 -9.28
N ALA A 47 -5.14 4.60 -10.15
CA ALA A 47 -5.41 4.43 -11.57
C ALA A 47 -4.31 3.62 -12.25
N ASN A 48 -3.06 3.90 -11.92
CA ASN A 48 -1.92 3.22 -12.52
C ASN A 48 -0.65 3.50 -11.72
N TYR A 49 0.42 2.80 -12.05
CA TYR A 49 1.75 3.08 -11.51
C TYR A 49 2.78 2.84 -12.58
N LYS A 50 3.94 3.48 -12.43
CA LYS A 50 5.05 3.33 -13.37
C LYS A 50 6.36 3.39 -12.61
N ALA A 51 7.22 2.41 -12.84
CA ALA A 51 8.58 2.41 -12.31
C ALA A 51 9.52 2.82 -13.42
N THR A 52 10.30 3.88 -13.19
CA THR A 52 11.24 4.41 -14.18
C THR A 52 12.60 4.62 -13.54
N GLU A 53 13.61 4.84 -14.37
CA GLU A 53 14.94 5.19 -13.90
C GLU A 53 15.32 6.52 -14.55
N GLU A 54 15.58 7.52 -13.71
CA GLU A 54 15.98 8.86 -14.14
C GLU A 54 17.28 9.24 -13.44
N GLU A 55 18.31 9.62 -14.21
CA GLU A 55 19.61 10.02 -13.68
C GLU A 55 20.20 8.99 -12.70
N GLY A 56 20.06 7.70 -13.03
CA GLY A 56 20.54 6.60 -12.18
C GLY A 56 19.71 6.31 -10.96
N ARG A 57 18.58 7.00 -10.78
CA ARG A 57 17.67 6.80 -9.65
C ARG A 57 16.42 6.08 -10.12
N LYS A 58 16.00 5.08 -9.35
CA LYS A 58 14.74 4.39 -9.60
C LYS A 58 13.61 5.17 -8.94
N ILE A 59 12.63 5.55 -9.73
CA ILE A 59 11.49 6.35 -9.29
C ILE A 59 10.21 5.56 -9.53
N LEU A 60 9.34 5.54 -8.53
CA LEU A 60 8.00 4.98 -8.63
C LEU A 60 7.02 6.14 -8.72
N ARG A 61 6.22 6.14 -9.78
CA ARG A 61 5.18 7.16 -10.00
C ARG A 61 3.83 6.50 -9.84
N LEU A 62 2.99 7.06 -8.98
CA LEU A 62 1.64 6.57 -8.73
C LEU A 62 0.64 7.56 -9.27
N TYR A 63 -0.28 7.10 -10.12
CA TYR A 63 -1.37 7.92 -10.64
C TYR A 63 -2.60 7.72 -9.78
N LEU A 64 -2.99 8.77 -9.06
CA LEU A 64 -4.09 8.71 -8.11
C LEU A 64 -5.42 8.66 -8.84
N LYS A 65 -6.42 8.11 -8.15
CA LYS A 65 -7.74 7.86 -8.75
C LYS A 65 -8.81 8.63 -8.00
N TYR A 66 -9.65 9.33 -8.78
CA TYR A 66 -10.78 10.08 -8.25
C TYR A 66 -12.04 9.66 -9.00
N GLY A 67 -13.15 9.58 -8.27
CA GLY A 67 -14.44 9.25 -8.87
C GLY A 67 -15.26 10.49 -9.15
N ALA A 68 -16.58 10.31 -9.17
CA ALA A 68 -17.53 11.39 -9.36
C ALA A 68 -17.34 12.48 -8.30
N ASN A 69 -17.48 13.76 -8.71
CA ASN A 69 -17.29 14.92 -7.82
C ASN A 69 -15.89 15.00 -7.20
N ASN A 70 -14.89 14.47 -7.91
CA ASN A 70 -13.50 14.43 -7.43
C ASN A 70 -13.32 13.71 -6.09
N ALA A 71 -14.20 12.76 -5.77
CA ALA A 71 -14.07 11.95 -4.57
C ALA A 71 -12.88 10.98 -4.73
N PRO A 72 -11.92 10.97 -3.79
CA PRO A 72 -10.78 10.07 -3.91
C PRO A 72 -11.22 8.62 -3.75
N ALA A 73 -10.57 7.72 -4.50
CA ALA A 73 -10.82 6.29 -4.38
C ALA A 73 -10.35 5.73 -3.04
N ILE A 74 -9.33 6.36 -2.44
CA ILE A 74 -8.83 6.01 -1.12
C ILE A 74 -9.42 6.96 -0.09
N SER A 75 -10.17 6.44 0.87
CA SER A 75 -10.70 7.22 1.98
C SER A 75 -9.74 7.25 3.15
N CYS A 76 -9.05 6.13 3.38
CA CYS A 76 -8.12 5.98 4.49
C CYS A 76 -6.98 5.06 4.10
N ILE A 77 -5.76 5.42 4.48
CA ILE A 77 -4.57 4.61 4.24
C ILE A 77 -3.67 4.70 5.47
N ASN A 78 -3.50 3.57 6.16
CA ASN A 78 -2.82 3.53 7.46
C ASN A 78 -1.71 2.49 7.49
N ARG A 79 -0.60 2.87 8.11
CA ARG A 79 0.47 1.93 8.45
C ARG A 79 0.02 1.09 9.65
N VAL A 80 0.17 -0.23 9.56
CA VAL A 80 -0.16 -1.14 10.66
C VAL A 80 1.13 -1.56 11.37
N SER A 81 2.00 -2.32 10.72
CA SER A 81 3.29 -2.71 11.28
C SER A 81 4.29 -1.56 11.16
N ARG A 82 5.05 -1.31 12.22
CA ARG A 82 6.03 -0.21 12.27
C ARG A 82 7.37 -0.75 12.74
N PRO A 83 8.49 -0.08 12.42
CA PRO A 83 9.81 -0.57 12.83
C PRO A 83 9.93 -0.83 14.33
N GLY A 84 9.28 -0.02 15.17
CA GLY A 84 9.30 -0.20 16.63
C GLY A 84 8.18 -1.09 17.18
N CYS A 85 7.26 -1.52 16.32
CA CYS A 85 6.10 -2.31 16.74
C CYS A 85 5.59 -3.15 15.56
N ARG A 86 6.27 -4.27 15.28
CA ARG A 86 5.89 -5.16 14.18
C ARG A 86 4.62 -5.92 14.50
N VAL A 87 3.75 -6.08 13.51
CA VAL A 87 2.48 -6.78 13.64
C VAL A 87 2.48 -7.99 12.70
N TYR A 88 2.49 -9.18 13.29
CA TYR A 88 2.44 -10.44 12.54
C TYR A 88 1.13 -11.16 12.84
N VAL A 89 0.58 -11.81 11.84
CA VAL A 89 -0.64 -12.60 12.00
C VAL A 89 -0.47 -13.96 11.35
N GLY A 90 -1.05 -14.98 11.96
CA GLY A 90 -1.14 -16.30 11.37
C GLY A 90 -2.28 -16.36 10.35
N ARG A 91 -2.30 -17.41 9.54
CA ARG A 91 -3.31 -17.59 8.50
C ARG A 91 -4.76 -17.50 8.97
N ASN A 92 -5.01 -17.90 10.23
CA ASN A 92 -6.35 -17.88 10.81
C ASN A 92 -6.64 -16.61 11.59
N GLU A 93 -5.67 -15.68 11.66
CA GLU A 93 -5.78 -14.45 12.46
C GLU A 93 -5.89 -13.21 11.60
N ILE A 94 -5.93 -13.36 10.27
CA ILE A 94 -6.00 -12.23 9.35
C ILE A 94 -7.39 -11.61 9.43
N GLN A 95 -7.46 -10.36 9.90
CA GLN A 95 -8.73 -9.65 10.04
C GLN A 95 -9.14 -8.99 8.73
N ARG A 96 -10.44 -8.84 8.55
CA ARG A 96 -10.99 -8.12 7.41
C ARG A 96 -11.05 -6.64 7.75
N VAL A 97 -10.77 -5.79 6.75
CA VAL A 97 -10.87 -4.34 6.89
C VAL A 97 -12.28 -3.93 6.50
N LEU A 98 -12.98 -3.25 7.39
CA LEU A 98 -14.38 -2.83 7.20
C LEU A 98 -15.27 -3.95 6.65
N GLY A 99 -15.20 -5.14 7.26
CA GLY A 99 -16.03 -6.27 6.86
C GLY A 99 -15.78 -6.79 5.45
N GLY A 100 -14.63 -6.47 4.86
CA GLY A 100 -14.25 -6.86 3.51
C GLY A 100 -14.37 -5.77 2.48
N LEU A 101 -14.81 -4.57 2.87
CA LEU A 101 -14.90 -3.42 1.95
C LEU A 101 -13.54 -2.78 1.67
N GLY A 102 -12.61 -2.91 2.62
CA GLY A 102 -11.23 -2.45 2.46
C GLY A 102 -10.27 -3.62 2.30
N ILE A 103 -8.99 -3.31 2.25
CA ILE A 103 -7.93 -4.31 2.16
C ILE A 103 -6.84 -4.06 3.20
N ASN A 104 -6.14 -5.11 3.57
CA ASN A 104 -4.83 -5.01 4.20
C ASN A 104 -3.80 -5.64 3.26
N ILE A 105 -2.57 -5.21 3.37
CA ILE A 105 -1.47 -5.72 2.56
C ILE A 105 -0.47 -6.36 3.50
N LEU A 106 -0.13 -7.62 3.23
CA LEU A 106 0.80 -8.40 4.03
C LEU A 106 2.02 -8.76 3.22
N THR A 107 3.17 -8.87 3.89
CA THR A 107 4.31 -9.57 3.33
C THR A 107 4.33 -10.97 3.94
N THR A 108 4.34 -11.98 3.08
CA THR A 108 4.25 -13.40 3.46
C THR A 108 5.41 -14.17 2.85
N PRO A 109 5.64 -15.43 3.29
CA PRO A 109 6.66 -16.27 2.64
C PRO A 109 6.41 -16.48 1.15
N LYS A 110 5.19 -16.29 0.67
CA LYS A 110 4.84 -16.42 -0.76
C LYS A 110 4.78 -15.08 -1.49
N GLY A 111 5.20 -13.99 -0.84
CA GLY A 111 5.26 -12.67 -1.44
C GLY A 111 4.32 -11.66 -0.79
N VAL A 112 4.26 -10.47 -1.38
CA VAL A 112 3.40 -9.40 -0.91
C VAL A 112 2.01 -9.60 -1.51
N MET A 113 0.99 -9.60 -0.67
CA MET A 113 -0.38 -9.88 -1.10
C MET A 113 -1.40 -9.25 -0.16
N THR A 114 -2.67 -9.24 -0.58
CA THR A 114 -3.75 -8.80 0.30
C THR A 114 -4.02 -9.87 1.35
N GLY A 115 -4.65 -9.47 2.47
CA GLY A 115 -5.07 -10.42 3.49
C GLY A 115 -6.06 -11.45 2.95
N ARG A 116 -6.90 -11.05 2.00
CA ARG A 116 -7.83 -11.96 1.33
C ARG A 116 -7.07 -13.05 0.58
N GLN A 117 -6.06 -12.67 -0.19
CA GLN A 117 -5.24 -13.61 -0.93
C GLN A 117 -4.44 -14.50 0.00
N ALA A 118 -3.89 -13.94 1.08
CA ALA A 118 -3.14 -14.70 2.09
C ALA A 118 -4.01 -15.77 2.76
N ARG A 119 -5.25 -15.44 3.10
CA ARG A 119 -6.20 -16.43 3.63
C ARG A 119 -6.45 -17.54 2.62
N LYS A 120 -6.65 -17.18 1.36
CA LYS A 120 -6.90 -18.14 0.29
C LYS A 120 -5.70 -19.08 0.08
N GLU A 121 -4.50 -18.54 0.21
CA GLU A 121 -3.26 -19.32 0.08
C GLU A 121 -2.88 -20.06 1.37
N GLY A 122 -3.56 -19.79 2.47
CA GLY A 122 -3.29 -20.44 3.74
C GLY A 122 -1.99 -20.00 4.40
N VAL A 123 -1.60 -18.74 4.22
CA VAL A 123 -0.35 -18.20 4.79
C VAL A 123 -0.65 -16.95 5.63
N GLY A 124 0.17 -16.74 6.65
CA GLY A 124 0.19 -15.52 7.42
C GLY A 124 1.44 -14.71 7.12
N GLY A 125 1.61 -13.59 7.78
CA GLY A 125 2.77 -12.74 7.60
C GLY A 125 2.68 -11.44 8.37
N GLU A 126 3.51 -10.49 7.98
CA GLU A 126 3.52 -9.15 8.57
C GLU A 126 2.48 -8.27 7.87
N VAL A 127 1.58 -7.67 8.66
CA VAL A 127 0.57 -6.74 8.13
C VAL A 127 1.21 -5.37 7.97
N LEU A 128 1.44 -4.96 6.74
CA LEU A 128 2.12 -3.69 6.44
C LEU A 128 1.20 -2.49 6.62
N CYS A 129 0.02 -2.54 6.03
CA CYS A 129 -0.90 -1.41 6.01
C CYS A 129 -2.32 -1.86 5.74
N GLU A 130 -3.27 -0.93 5.94
CA GLU A 130 -4.66 -1.14 5.58
C GLU A 130 -5.18 0.06 4.80
N ILE A 131 -6.07 -0.19 3.86
CA ILE A 131 -6.62 0.81 2.95
C ILE A 131 -8.13 0.59 2.80
N TYR A 132 -8.85 1.68 2.83
CA TYR A 132 -10.28 1.68 2.48
C TYR A 132 -10.74 3.03 1.97
#